data_d4672e243c4ab92c9cc05e8818b0f391
#
_entry.id   d4672e243c4ab92c9cc05e8818b0f391
#
_cell.length_a   1.000
_cell.length_b   1.000
_cell.length_c   1.000
_cell.angle_alpha   90.00
_cell.angle_beta   90.00
_cell.angle_gamma   90.00
#
_symmetry.space_group_name_H-M   'P 1'
#
loop_
_entity.id
_entity.type
_entity.pdbx_description
1 polymer ?
#
loop_
_entity_poly.entity_id
_entity_poly.type
_entity_poly.pdbx_seq_one_letter_code
_entity_poly.pdbx_strand_id
1 'polypeptide(L)'
;SRPLPVSIPSMPLSLKIILVGERESLADFQEMEPELAAQAIYSEYEDTLQFADADTLKAWCQWVWQNAQQLELPGPAADAWPLLIDEGTRYTGDQETLPLSPLWITRQLREAAAFCEGEEITGEAMQTMLARRVWREGYLAERMQDEILQEQILIETEGECVGQINALSVIEFPGHP
;
A
#
# COMPACT_ATOMS: atom_id res chain seq x y z
N SER A 1 33.62 4.62 -13.31
CA SER A 1 33.97 3.21 -13.15
C SER A 1 35.43 3.01 -13.46
N ARG A 2 36.18 2.32 -12.62
CA ARG A 2 37.58 1.91 -12.93
C ARG A 2 37.52 0.73 -13.89
N PRO A 3 38.25 0.78 -15.01
CA PRO A 3 38.30 -0.36 -15.89
C PRO A 3 38.96 -1.56 -15.16
N LEU A 4 38.38 -2.74 -15.34
CA LEU A 4 38.94 -3.98 -14.81
C LEU A 4 40.33 -4.24 -15.45
N PRO A 5 41.32 -4.68 -14.67
CA PRO A 5 42.67 -4.89 -15.16
C PRO A 5 42.83 -6.08 -16.10
N VAL A 6 41.76 -6.84 -16.31
CA VAL A 6 41.74 -8.04 -17.19
C VAL A 6 40.53 -7.95 -18.11
N SER A 7 40.78 -8.09 -19.43
CA SER A 7 39.69 -8.24 -20.39
C SER A 7 39.12 -9.65 -20.29
N ILE A 8 37.91 -9.75 -19.77
CA ILE A 8 37.16 -11.00 -19.74
C ILE A 8 36.40 -11.11 -21.06
N PRO A 9 36.58 -12.19 -21.86
CA PRO A 9 35.79 -12.35 -23.08
C PRO A 9 34.33 -12.49 -22.78
N SER A 10 33.46 -11.88 -23.62
CA SER A 10 32.03 -11.99 -23.47
C SER A 10 31.59 -13.45 -23.59
N MET A 11 30.78 -13.91 -22.66
CA MET A 11 30.23 -15.26 -22.64
C MET A 11 28.75 -15.19 -23.01
N PRO A 12 28.29 -15.97 -24.00
CA PRO A 12 26.86 -15.98 -24.35
C PRO A 12 26.08 -16.57 -23.18
N LEU A 13 25.07 -15.80 -22.71
CA LEU A 13 24.15 -16.20 -21.65
C LEU A 13 22.75 -16.32 -22.24
N SER A 14 22.07 -17.44 -21.97
CA SER A 14 20.66 -17.62 -22.25
C SER A 14 19.86 -17.36 -20.98
N LEU A 15 19.47 -16.11 -20.79
CA LEU A 15 18.73 -15.67 -19.62
C LEU A 15 17.37 -15.06 -20.02
N LYS A 16 16.38 -15.28 -19.17
CA LYS A 16 15.17 -14.46 -19.16
C LYS A 16 15.30 -13.43 -18.06
N ILE A 17 15.20 -12.16 -18.42
CA ILE A 17 15.29 -11.04 -17.48
C ILE A 17 13.90 -10.46 -17.34
N ILE A 18 13.43 -10.33 -16.10
CA ILE A 18 12.16 -9.67 -15.77
C ILE A 18 12.53 -8.48 -14.90
N LEU A 19 12.22 -7.28 -15.40
CA LEU A 19 12.39 -6.03 -14.67
C LEU A 19 11.01 -5.63 -14.12
N VAL A 20 10.98 -5.36 -12.82
CA VAL A 20 9.78 -4.87 -12.12
C VAL A 20 10.15 -3.57 -11.42
N GLY A 21 9.38 -2.53 -11.69
CA GLY A 21 9.61 -1.22 -11.11
C GLY A 21 8.44 -0.28 -11.38
N GLU A 22 8.51 0.90 -10.82
CA GLU A 22 7.55 1.97 -11.07
C GLU A 22 7.72 2.50 -12.52
N ARG A 23 6.66 3.11 -13.04
CA ARG A 23 6.62 3.64 -14.41
C ARG A 23 7.79 4.56 -14.71
N GLU A 24 8.12 5.48 -13.81
CA GLU A 24 9.24 6.42 -13.97
C GLU A 24 10.58 5.70 -14.01
N SER A 25 10.83 4.78 -13.07
CA SER A 25 12.08 4.00 -13.04
C SER A 25 12.27 3.12 -14.28
N LEU A 26 11.18 2.57 -14.82
CA LEU A 26 11.23 1.80 -16.06
C LEU A 26 11.44 2.69 -17.29
N ALA A 27 10.89 3.91 -17.29
CA ALA A 27 11.14 4.91 -18.33
C ALA A 27 12.62 5.35 -18.34
N ASP A 28 13.19 5.64 -17.17
CA ASP A 28 14.61 5.95 -17.03
C ASP A 28 15.51 4.80 -17.53
N PHE A 29 15.13 3.56 -17.21
CA PHE A 29 15.83 2.38 -17.71
C PHE A 29 15.78 2.29 -19.25
N GLN A 30 14.64 2.58 -19.87
CA GLN A 30 14.50 2.58 -21.33
C GLN A 30 15.40 3.63 -22.00
N GLU A 31 15.58 4.79 -21.36
CA GLU A 31 16.48 5.82 -21.85
C GLU A 31 17.95 5.46 -21.68
N MET A 32 18.32 4.80 -20.57
CA MET A 32 19.70 4.42 -20.29
C MET A 32 20.16 3.20 -21.10
N GLU A 33 19.26 2.26 -21.38
CA GLU A 33 19.56 0.96 -21.99
C GLU A 33 18.62 0.67 -23.18
N PRO A 34 18.61 1.52 -24.22
CA PRO A 34 17.64 1.43 -25.33
C PRO A 34 17.74 0.11 -26.13
N GLU A 35 18.91 -0.49 -26.20
CA GLU A 35 19.11 -1.76 -26.92
C GLU A 35 18.44 -2.94 -26.19
N LEU A 36 18.48 -2.96 -24.86
CA LEU A 36 17.77 -3.94 -24.03
C LEU A 36 16.27 -3.69 -24.05
N ALA A 37 15.87 -2.43 -23.93
CA ALA A 37 14.48 -2.02 -23.94
C ALA A 37 13.77 -2.36 -25.26
N ALA A 38 14.45 -2.24 -26.41
CA ALA A 38 13.90 -2.59 -27.71
C ALA A 38 13.56 -4.11 -27.86
N GLN A 39 14.17 -4.97 -27.05
CA GLN A 39 13.93 -6.40 -27.04
C GLN A 39 12.91 -6.82 -25.95
N ALA A 40 12.51 -5.90 -25.07
CA ALA A 40 11.63 -6.18 -23.96
C ALA A 40 10.15 -6.14 -24.40
N ILE A 41 9.35 -6.99 -23.75
CA ILE A 41 7.90 -6.89 -23.80
C ILE A 41 7.47 -6.07 -22.58
N TYR A 42 6.88 -4.91 -22.82
CA TYR A 42 6.36 -4.05 -21.77
C TYR A 42 4.96 -4.51 -21.36
N SER A 43 4.74 -4.59 -20.05
CA SER A 43 3.44 -4.87 -19.47
C SER A 43 3.22 -3.92 -18.29
N GLU A 44 2.09 -3.29 -18.25
CA GLU A 44 1.68 -2.41 -17.16
C GLU A 44 0.61 -3.08 -16.32
N TYR A 45 0.65 -2.84 -15.02
CA TYR A 45 -0.27 -3.38 -14.04
C TYR A 45 -1.02 -2.23 -13.38
N GLU A 46 -2.34 -2.32 -13.36
CA GLU A 46 -3.18 -1.40 -12.62
C GLU A 46 -3.32 -1.90 -11.18
N ASP A 47 -3.09 -1.04 -10.22
CA ASP A 47 -3.18 -1.33 -8.79
C ASP A 47 -4.55 -0.97 -8.18
N THR A 48 -5.42 -0.38 -8.99
CA THR A 48 -6.79 -0.03 -8.63
C THR A 48 -7.80 -0.51 -9.66
N LEU A 49 -9.01 -0.78 -9.21
CA LEU A 49 -10.18 -1.10 -10.04
C LEU A 49 -11.22 -0.01 -9.88
N GLN A 50 -11.60 0.62 -10.98
CA GLN A 50 -12.78 1.49 -10.99
C GLN A 50 -14.04 0.64 -11.01
N PHE A 51 -14.89 0.74 -9.99
CA PHE A 51 -16.15 0.02 -9.94
C PHE A 51 -17.31 0.92 -10.37
N ALA A 52 -17.64 0.85 -11.65
CA ALA A 52 -18.73 1.64 -12.22
C ALA A 52 -20.10 0.93 -12.13
N ASP A 53 -20.10 -0.39 -11.90
CA ASP A 53 -21.29 -1.24 -11.91
C ASP A 53 -21.18 -2.44 -10.95
N ALA A 54 -22.28 -3.16 -10.82
CA ALA A 54 -22.36 -4.35 -9.96
C ALA A 54 -21.45 -5.49 -10.41
N ASP A 55 -21.15 -5.60 -11.71
CA ASP A 55 -20.32 -6.69 -12.24
C ASP A 55 -18.84 -6.49 -11.89
N THR A 56 -18.34 -5.26 -11.98
CA THR A 56 -16.97 -4.92 -11.54
C THR A 56 -16.80 -5.07 -10.05
N LEU A 57 -17.79 -4.66 -9.24
CA LEU A 57 -17.76 -4.89 -7.80
C LEU A 57 -17.76 -6.38 -7.47
N LYS A 58 -18.57 -7.18 -8.15
CA LYS A 58 -18.60 -8.63 -7.99
C LYS A 58 -17.27 -9.29 -8.34
N ALA A 59 -16.63 -8.83 -9.42
CA ALA A 59 -15.31 -9.31 -9.82
C ALA A 59 -14.25 -9.01 -8.73
N TRP A 60 -14.30 -7.83 -8.12
CA TRP A 60 -13.43 -7.49 -6.99
C TRP A 60 -13.68 -8.39 -5.77
N CYS A 61 -14.94 -8.63 -5.41
CA CYS A 61 -15.28 -9.55 -4.32
C CYS A 61 -14.76 -10.97 -4.59
N GLN A 62 -14.87 -11.45 -5.83
CA GLN A 62 -14.31 -12.74 -6.24
C GLN A 62 -12.79 -12.78 -6.11
N TRP A 63 -12.10 -11.71 -6.49
CA TRP A 63 -10.65 -11.58 -6.34
C TRP A 63 -10.25 -11.62 -4.85
N VAL A 64 -10.98 -10.93 -3.97
CA VAL A 64 -10.76 -10.99 -2.51
C VAL A 64 -10.93 -12.41 -1.99
N TRP A 65 -11.98 -13.11 -2.37
CA TRP A 65 -12.22 -14.51 -2.02
C TRP A 65 -11.09 -15.44 -2.47
N GLN A 66 -10.61 -15.27 -3.69
CA GLN A 66 -9.49 -16.05 -4.22
C GLN A 66 -8.21 -15.82 -3.40
N ASN A 67 -7.94 -14.57 -3.00
CA ASN A 67 -6.81 -14.27 -2.12
C ASN A 67 -6.97 -14.93 -0.73
N ALA A 68 -8.17 -14.90 -0.13
CA ALA A 68 -8.42 -15.58 1.13
C ALA A 68 -8.17 -17.09 1.02
N GLN A 69 -8.66 -17.74 -0.03
CA GLN A 69 -8.45 -19.18 -0.27
C GLN A 69 -6.96 -19.52 -0.47
N GLN A 70 -6.23 -18.73 -1.26
CA GLN A 70 -4.79 -18.96 -1.47
C GLN A 70 -3.96 -18.83 -0.20
N LEU A 71 -4.42 -18.01 0.74
CA LEU A 71 -3.77 -17.77 2.03
C LEU A 71 -4.26 -18.70 3.13
N GLU A 72 -5.20 -19.58 2.83
CA GLU A 72 -5.88 -20.44 3.83
C GLU A 72 -6.51 -19.63 4.96
N LEU A 73 -7.05 -18.44 4.63
CA LEU A 73 -7.71 -17.55 5.57
C LEU A 73 -9.24 -17.60 5.39
N PRO A 74 -10.01 -17.29 6.45
CA PRO A 74 -11.43 -17.08 6.33
C PRO A 74 -11.74 -15.97 5.31
N GLY A 75 -12.75 -16.17 4.48
CA GLY A 75 -13.27 -15.14 3.59
C GLY A 75 -14.26 -14.21 4.29
N PRO A 76 -14.57 -13.04 3.72
CA PRO A 76 -15.55 -12.13 4.27
C PRO A 76 -16.97 -12.70 4.22
N ALA A 77 -17.71 -12.63 5.33
CA ALA A 77 -19.15 -12.85 5.38
C ALA A 77 -19.92 -11.69 4.73
N ALA A 78 -21.20 -11.88 4.51
CA ALA A 78 -22.06 -10.90 3.83
C ALA A 78 -22.03 -9.50 4.50
N ASP A 79 -22.02 -9.45 5.81
CA ASP A 79 -22.00 -8.24 6.63
C ASP A 79 -20.62 -7.57 6.74
N ALA A 80 -19.55 -8.25 6.36
CA ALA A 80 -18.21 -7.70 6.34
C ALA A 80 -17.89 -6.91 5.05
N TRP A 81 -18.57 -7.21 3.93
CA TRP A 81 -18.27 -6.58 2.65
C TRP A 81 -18.40 -5.06 2.64
N PRO A 82 -19.44 -4.45 3.20
CA PRO A 82 -19.54 -2.99 3.20
C PRO A 82 -18.33 -2.32 3.88
N LEU A 83 -17.88 -2.89 5.00
CA LEU A 83 -16.74 -2.37 5.75
C LEU A 83 -15.43 -2.51 4.97
N LEU A 84 -15.23 -3.66 4.30
CA LEU A 84 -14.05 -3.89 3.50
C LEU A 84 -14.00 -2.98 2.26
N ILE A 85 -15.15 -2.71 1.64
CA ILE A 85 -15.28 -1.78 0.51
C ILE A 85 -14.97 -0.36 0.98
N ASP A 86 -15.52 0.08 2.12
CA ASP A 86 -15.23 1.40 2.68
C ASP A 86 -13.73 1.58 2.99
N GLU A 87 -13.09 0.56 3.52
CA GLU A 87 -11.63 0.59 3.73
C GLU A 87 -10.85 0.61 2.43
N GLY A 88 -11.32 -0.09 1.40
CA GLY A 88 -10.73 -0.07 0.07
C GLY A 88 -10.78 1.31 -0.57
N THR A 89 -11.94 1.97 -0.56
CA THR A 89 -12.10 3.33 -1.10
C THR A 89 -11.30 4.36 -0.30
N ARG A 90 -11.21 4.17 1.02
CA ARG A 90 -10.35 5.01 1.87
C ARG A 90 -8.88 4.86 1.52
N TYR A 91 -8.43 3.63 1.28
CA TYR A 91 -7.05 3.36 0.89
C TYR A 91 -6.68 3.97 -0.46
N THR A 92 -7.57 3.90 -1.46
CA THR A 92 -7.33 4.52 -2.78
C THR A 92 -7.50 6.05 -2.77
N GLY A 93 -8.17 6.60 -1.75
CA GLY A 93 -8.52 8.02 -1.68
C GLY A 93 -9.61 8.45 -2.66
N ASP A 94 -10.28 7.50 -3.31
CA ASP A 94 -11.32 7.74 -4.30
C ASP A 94 -12.52 6.80 -4.06
N GLN A 95 -13.72 7.37 -3.95
CA GLN A 95 -14.95 6.63 -3.68
C GLN A 95 -15.40 5.71 -4.81
N GLU A 96 -14.84 5.88 -6.01
CA GLU A 96 -15.19 5.09 -7.19
C GLU A 96 -14.15 4.01 -7.50
N THR A 97 -13.09 3.89 -6.70
CA THR A 97 -12.01 2.93 -6.92
C THR A 97 -11.78 1.99 -5.74
N LEU A 98 -11.37 0.77 -6.05
CA LEU A 98 -10.99 -0.25 -5.08
C LEU A 98 -9.57 -0.73 -5.36
N PRO A 99 -8.79 -1.07 -4.33
CA PRO A 99 -7.41 -1.52 -4.52
C PRO A 99 -7.33 -2.93 -5.08
N LEU A 100 -6.37 -3.15 -5.98
CA LEU A 100 -5.98 -4.46 -6.49
C LEU A 100 -4.63 -4.92 -5.91
N SER A 101 -4.20 -4.33 -4.81
CA SER A 101 -2.96 -4.68 -4.13
C SER A 101 -3.11 -5.98 -3.33
N PRO A 102 -2.40 -7.06 -3.71
CA PRO A 102 -2.40 -8.30 -2.93
C PRO A 102 -1.86 -8.11 -1.51
N LEU A 103 -0.91 -7.19 -1.33
CA LEU A 103 -0.36 -6.88 -0.02
C LEU A 103 -1.39 -6.23 0.89
N TRP A 104 -2.16 -5.26 0.36
CA TRP A 104 -3.21 -4.59 1.10
C TRP A 104 -4.28 -5.60 1.55
N ILE A 105 -4.83 -6.38 0.62
CA ILE A 105 -5.90 -7.33 0.95
C ILE A 105 -5.43 -8.44 1.90
N THR A 106 -4.20 -8.92 1.75
CA THR A 106 -3.60 -9.89 2.67
C THR A 106 -3.56 -9.34 4.10
N ARG A 107 -3.20 -8.07 4.26
CA ARG A 107 -3.20 -7.38 5.56
C ARG A 107 -4.60 -7.33 6.16
N GLN A 108 -5.60 -6.87 5.38
CA GLN A 108 -6.98 -6.78 5.85
C GLN A 108 -7.49 -8.15 6.34
N LEU A 109 -7.31 -9.18 5.52
CA LEU A 109 -7.78 -10.53 5.82
C LEU A 109 -7.08 -11.12 7.05
N ARG A 110 -5.76 -11.00 7.17
CA ARG A 110 -5.00 -11.51 8.32
C ARG A 110 -5.36 -10.81 9.62
N GLU A 111 -5.47 -9.49 9.60
CA GLU A 111 -5.83 -8.74 10.80
C GLU A 111 -7.27 -9.05 11.23
N ALA A 112 -8.22 -9.12 10.30
CA ALA A 112 -9.60 -9.45 10.62
C ALA A 112 -9.77 -10.91 11.09
N ALA A 113 -9.05 -11.85 10.48
CA ALA A 113 -9.06 -13.26 10.88
C ALA A 113 -8.60 -13.46 12.33
N ALA A 114 -7.74 -12.61 12.87
CA ALA A 114 -7.32 -12.66 14.26
C ALA A 114 -8.46 -12.41 15.27
N PHE A 115 -9.57 -11.83 14.82
CA PHE A 115 -10.77 -11.58 15.62
C PHE A 115 -11.96 -12.46 15.20
N CYS A 116 -11.72 -13.44 14.33
CA CYS A 116 -12.72 -14.36 13.83
C CYS A 116 -12.69 -15.65 14.64
N GLU A 117 -13.83 -16.06 15.17
CA GLU A 117 -13.98 -17.34 15.90
C GLU A 117 -14.53 -18.47 15.00
N GLY A 118 -14.90 -18.15 13.75
CA GLY A 118 -15.54 -19.06 12.81
C GLY A 118 -14.81 -19.23 11.49
N GLU A 119 -15.53 -19.75 10.50
CA GLU A 119 -15.01 -20.02 9.16
C GLU A 119 -15.06 -18.79 8.24
N GLU A 120 -15.75 -17.72 8.64
CA GLU A 120 -15.91 -16.49 7.88
C GLU A 120 -15.61 -15.25 8.73
N ILE A 121 -15.01 -14.23 8.13
CA ILE A 121 -14.79 -12.93 8.75
C ILE A 121 -16.12 -12.20 8.79
N THR A 122 -16.69 -12.05 9.98
CA THR A 122 -17.94 -11.34 10.21
C THR A 122 -17.75 -9.81 10.20
N GLY A 123 -18.85 -9.06 10.03
CA GLY A 123 -18.85 -7.61 10.20
C GLY A 123 -18.35 -7.18 11.58
N GLU A 124 -18.67 -7.94 12.64
CA GLU A 124 -18.17 -7.70 14.00
C GLU A 124 -16.64 -7.85 14.09
N ALA A 125 -16.07 -8.89 13.48
CA ALA A 125 -14.63 -9.09 13.41
C ALA A 125 -13.93 -7.94 12.68
N MET A 126 -14.51 -7.48 11.55
CA MET A 126 -14.02 -6.31 10.81
C MET A 126 -14.08 -5.04 11.64
N GLN A 127 -15.20 -4.76 12.31
CA GLN A 127 -15.34 -3.58 13.18
C GLN A 127 -14.33 -3.60 14.32
N THR A 128 -14.14 -4.75 14.96
CA THR A 128 -13.16 -4.92 16.04
C THR A 128 -11.75 -4.65 15.54
N MET A 129 -11.38 -5.19 14.39
CA MET A 129 -10.08 -4.96 13.76
C MET A 129 -9.86 -3.48 13.47
N LEU A 130 -10.85 -2.80 12.85
CA LEU A 130 -10.76 -1.37 12.52
C LEU A 130 -10.64 -0.50 13.79
N ALA A 131 -11.42 -0.78 14.82
CA ALA A 131 -11.33 -0.06 16.09
C ALA A 131 -9.95 -0.23 16.76
N ARG A 132 -9.38 -1.44 16.71
CA ARG A 132 -8.02 -1.69 17.22
C ARG A 132 -6.94 -0.99 16.40
N ARG A 133 -7.13 -0.88 15.09
CA ARG A 133 -6.23 -0.13 14.23
C ARG A 133 -6.23 1.35 14.58
N VAL A 134 -7.41 1.97 14.65
CA VAL A 134 -7.56 3.38 15.06
C VAL A 134 -6.92 3.63 16.43
N TRP A 135 -7.09 2.72 17.38
CA TRP A 135 -6.46 2.86 18.71
C TRP A 135 -4.93 2.82 18.63
N ARG A 136 -4.36 1.91 17.83
CA ARG A 136 -2.89 1.84 17.64
C ARG A 136 -2.33 3.09 16.94
N GLU A 137 -3.05 3.60 15.98
CA GLU A 137 -2.69 4.80 15.21
C GLU A 137 -2.81 6.06 16.06
N GLY A 138 -3.88 6.14 16.87
CA GLY A 138 -4.11 7.26 17.81
C GLY A 138 -2.98 7.46 18.81
N TYR A 139 -2.32 6.38 19.23
CA TYR A 139 -1.18 6.45 20.16
C TYR A 139 -0.02 7.31 19.64
N LEU A 140 0.28 7.20 18.34
CA LEU A 140 1.35 8.02 17.72
C LEU A 140 0.95 9.50 17.65
N ALA A 141 -0.31 9.78 17.32
CA ALA A 141 -0.83 11.16 17.31
C ALA A 141 -0.83 11.78 18.71
N GLU A 142 -1.25 11.02 19.72
CA GLU A 142 -1.19 11.45 21.13
C GLU A 142 0.26 11.74 21.58
N ARG A 143 1.20 10.86 21.24
CA ARG A 143 2.61 11.07 21.54
C ARG A 143 3.16 12.34 20.90
N MET A 144 2.86 12.58 19.63
CA MET A 144 3.29 13.82 18.97
C MET A 144 2.66 15.05 19.60
N GLN A 145 1.38 14.98 19.98
CA GLN A 145 0.71 16.07 20.68
C GLN A 145 1.33 16.34 22.05
N ASP A 146 1.69 15.30 22.80
CA ASP A 146 2.40 15.43 24.07
C ASP A 146 3.77 16.08 23.90
N GLU A 147 4.52 15.73 22.85
CA GLU A 147 5.82 16.34 22.55
C GLU A 147 5.70 17.82 22.21
N ILE A 148 4.61 18.24 21.54
CA ILE A 148 4.30 19.65 21.27
C ILE A 148 3.95 20.36 22.59
N LEU A 149 3.08 19.76 23.41
CA LEU A 149 2.65 20.34 24.69
C LEU A 149 3.80 20.42 25.72
N GLN A 150 4.78 19.53 25.64
CA GLN A 150 5.99 19.55 26.48
C GLN A 150 7.08 20.48 25.93
N GLU A 151 6.77 21.29 24.90
CA GLU A 151 7.70 22.21 24.25
C GLU A 151 8.95 21.54 23.64
N GLN A 152 8.89 20.25 23.41
CA GLN A 152 9.93 19.52 22.69
C GLN A 152 9.89 19.82 21.19
N ILE A 153 8.70 20.12 20.68
CA ILE A 153 8.48 20.65 19.33
C ILE A 153 7.86 22.04 19.49
N LEU A 154 8.61 23.07 19.11
CA LEU A 154 8.16 24.45 19.23
C LEU A 154 7.26 24.80 18.05
N ILE A 155 5.97 25.01 18.33
CA ILE A 155 5.01 25.55 17.37
C ILE A 155 4.41 26.81 17.99
N GLU A 156 4.73 27.96 17.43
CA GLU A 156 4.09 29.23 17.79
C GLU A 156 3.03 29.57 16.75
N THR A 157 1.80 29.76 17.20
CA THR A 157 0.65 30.12 16.37
C THR A 157 0.36 31.61 16.35
N GLU A 158 0.93 32.39 17.29
CA GLU A 158 0.75 33.83 17.42
C GLU A 158 2.07 34.50 17.82
N GLY A 159 2.39 35.63 17.20
CA GLY A 159 3.57 36.43 17.52
C GLY A 159 4.72 36.27 16.51
N GLU A 160 5.80 37.03 16.74
CA GLU A 160 7.05 36.96 15.98
C GLU A 160 8.21 36.64 16.92
N CYS A 161 8.94 35.57 16.67
CA CYS A 161 10.20 35.23 17.32
C CYS A 161 11.36 35.34 16.34
N VAL A 162 12.40 36.06 16.72
CA VAL A 162 13.58 36.24 15.88
C VAL A 162 14.36 34.92 15.80
N GLY A 163 14.53 34.40 14.58
CA GLY A 163 15.30 33.18 14.34
C GLY A 163 14.50 31.87 14.43
N GLN A 164 13.17 31.97 14.56
CA GLN A 164 12.29 30.80 14.58
C GLN A 164 11.39 30.77 13.33
N ILE A 165 11.24 29.61 12.75
CA ILE A 165 10.36 29.34 11.60
C ILE A 165 9.50 28.14 11.94
N ASN A 166 8.18 28.29 11.81
CA ASN A 166 7.28 27.15 11.82
C ASN A 166 7.37 26.43 10.47
N ALA A 167 7.83 25.17 10.49
CA ALA A 167 7.89 24.33 9.32
C ALA A 167 6.85 23.22 9.43
N LEU A 168 6.03 23.06 8.39
CA LEU A 168 5.14 21.91 8.24
C LEU A 168 5.85 20.85 7.42
N SER A 169 6.00 19.66 7.98
CA SER A 169 6.47 18.49 7.26
C SER A 169 5.43 17.37 7.32
N VAL A 170 5.30 16.64 6.24
CA VAL A 170 4.52 15.40 6.24
C VAL A 170 5.46 14.28 6.67
N ILE A 171 5.11 13.59 7.74
CA ILE A 171 5.84 12.43 8.23
C ILE A 171 5.06 11.19 7.81
N GLU A 172 5.64 10.39 6.93
CA GLU A 172 5.08 9.09 6.56
C GLU A 172 5.59 8.03 7.54
N PHE A 173 4.66 7.30 8.15
CA PHE A 173 5.00 6.15 8.99
C PHE A 173 4.87 4.87 8.15
N PRO A 174 5.82 3.92 8.26
CA PRO A 174 5.72 2.65 7.57
C PRO A 174 4.42 1.92 7.92
N GLY A 175 3.57 1.67 6.92
CA GLY A 175 2.30 0.96 7.11
C GLY A 175 1.05 1.84 7.20
N HIS A 176 1.20 3.16 7.11
CA HIS A 176 0.10 4.11 6.93
C HIS A 176 0.06 4.58 5.47
N PRO A 177 -1.13 4.67 4.85
CA PRO A 177 -1.30 5.32 3.56
C PRO A 177 -1.03 6.82 3.66
#